data_4dea5bd799a6fe2aebb9c742dae24408
#
_entry.id   4dea5bd799a6fe2aebb9c742dae24408
#
_cell.length_a   1.000
_cell.length_b   1.000
_cell.length_c   1.000
_cell.angle_alpha   90.00
_cell.angle_beta   90.00
_cell.angle_gamma   90.00
#
_symmetry.space_group_name_H-M   'P 1'
#
loop_
_entity.id
_entity.type
_entity.pdbx_description
1 polymer ?
#
loop_
_entity_poly.entity_id
_entity_poly.type
_entity_poly.pdbx_seq_one_letter_code
_entity_poly.pdbx_strand_id
1 'polypeptide(L)' 'IVIEDNVWIGDGVCILANVTIGCNSIIGANAVITKDIPPYSTVVGNNIILKRRSN' A
#
# COMPACT_ATOMS: atom_id res chain seq x y z
N ILE A 1 5.25 1.74 11.36
CA ILE A 1 4.67 1.14 10.15
C ILE A 1 3.81 -0.05 10.58
N VAL A 2 2.58 -0.06 10.17
CA VAL A 2 1.68 -1.19 10.37
C VAL A 2 1.27 -1.72 9.00
N ILE A 3 1.52 -2.98 8.76
CA ILE A 3 1.09 -3.65 7.54
C ILE A 3 0.11 -4.75 7.96
N GLU A 4 -1.14 -4.60 7.56
CA GLU A 4 -2.18 -5.53 7.94
C GLU A 4 -2.09 -6.83 7.14
N ASP A 5 -3.04 -7.73 7.33
CA ASP A 5 -2.95 -9.07 6.75
C ASP A 5 -3.07 -9.08 5.22
N ASN A 6 -2.38 -10.01 4.60
CA ASN A 6 -2.50 -10.29 3.17
C ASN A 6 -2.13 -9.11 2.27
N VAL A 7 -1.16 -8.30 2.70
CA VAL A 7 -0.65 -7.21 1.88
C VAL A 7 0.50 -7.71 1.01
N TRP A 8 0.44 -7.37 -0.27
CA TRP A 8 1.50 -7.64 -1.22
C TRP A 8 2.35 -6.40 -1.43
N ILE A 9 3.65 -6.52 -1.25
CA ILE A 9 4.57 -5.40 -1.40
C ILE A 9 5.65 -5.79 -2.41
N GLY A 10 5.73 -5.01 -3.49
CA GLY A 10 6.76 -5.22 -4.51
C GLY A 10 8.15 -4.79 -4.05
N ASP A 11 9.14 -5.03 -4.88
CA ASP A 11 10.52 -4.68 -4.57
C ASP A 11 10.72 -3.17 -4.54
N GLY A 12 11.60 -2.71 -3.65
CA GLY A 12 12.01 -1.31 -3.61
C GLY A 12 10.96 -0.35 -3.07
N VAL A 13 9.92 -0.85 -2.43
CA VAL A 13 8.90 0.00 -1.82
C VAL A 13 9.47 0.73 -0.62
N CYS A 14 9.20 2.02 -0.54
CA CYS A 14 9.58 2.84 0.59
C CYS A 14 8.32 3.29 1.35
N ILE A 15 8.23 2.90 2.62
CA ILE A 15 7.07 3.23 3.46
C ILE A 15 7.56 4.11 4.60
N LEU A 16 6.99 5.28 4.73
CA LEU A 16 7.38 6.22 5.80
C LEU A 16 6.84 5.80 7.15
N ALA A 17 7.41 6.38 8.21
CA ALA A 17 6.99 6.11 9.57
C ALA A 17 5.51 6.48 9.77
N ASN A 18 4.87 5.79 10.69
CA ASN A 18 3.47 6.03 11.08
C ASN A 18 2.44 5.79 9.98
N VAL A 19 2.80 5.04 8.94
CA VAL A 19 1.87 4.66 7.88
C VAL A 19 1.26 3.30 8.20
N THR A 20 -0.03 3.18 7.97
CA THR A 20 -0.76 1.92 8.06
C THR A 20 -1.23 1.51 6.67
N ILE A 21 -0.91 0.29 6.26
CA ILE A 21 -1.38 -0.27 5.00
C ILE A 21 -2.49 -1.25 5.30
N GLY A 22 -3.68 -0.94 4.80
CA GLY A 22 -4.87 -1.75 5.05
C GLY A 22 -4.77 -3.13 4.43
N CYS A 23 -5.52 -4.08 4.98
CA CYS A 23 -5.45 -5.48 4.58
C CYS A 23 -5.80 -5.68 3.11
N ASN A 24 -5.25 -6.74 2.53
CA ASN A 24 -5.52 -7.16 1.15
C ASN A 24 -5.16 -6.11 0.10
N SER A 25 -4.23 -5.22 0.43
CA SER A 25 -3.73 -4.22 -0.51
C SER A 25 -2.54 -4.75 -1.30
N ILE A 26 -2.32 -4.18 -2.46
CA ILE A 26 -1.20 -4.51 -3.33
C ILE A 26 -0.40 -3.23 -3.57
N ILE A 27 0.87 -3.27 -3.21
CA ILE A 27 1.77 -2.13 -3.39
C ILE A 27 2.75 -2.49 -4.50
N GLY A 28 2.71 -1.75 -5.59
CA GLY A 28 3.59 -1.98 -6.74
C GLY A 28 5.05 -1.70 -6.43
N ALA A 29 5.94 -2.27 -7.24
CA ALA A 29 7.38 -2.09 -7.06
C ALA A 29 7.78 -0.63 -7.11
N ASN A 30 8.76 -0.25 -6.29
CA ASN A 30 9.32 1.09 -6.19
C ASN A 30 8.32 2.17 -5.78
N ALA A 31 7.20 1.79 -5.21
CA ALA A 31 6.22 2.76 -4.72
C ALA A 31 6.76 3.47 -3.47
N VAL A 32 6.35 4.72 -3.30
CA VAL A 32 6.65 5.51 -2.12
C VAL A 32 5.34 5.79 -1.40
N ILE A 33 5.23 5.31 -0.18
CA ILE A 33 4.00 5.41 0.61
C ILE A 33 4.21 6.38 1.76
N THR A 34 3.51 7.50 1.71
CA THR A 34 3.62 8.55 2.73
C THR A 34 2.32 8.76 3.50
N LYS A 35 1.25 8.09 3.11
CA LYS A 35 -0.08 8.20 3.73
C LYS A 35 -0.64 6.83 4.00
N ASP A 36 -1.60 6.74 4.90
CA ASP A 36 -2.30 5.49 5.15
C ASP A 36 -3.02 5.01 3.90
N ILE A 37 -2.98 3.71 3.70
CA ILE A 37 -3.60 3.07 2.55
C ILE A 37 -4.83 2.30 3.03
N PRO A 38 -6.01 2.61 2.49
CA PRO A 38 -7.21 1.87 2.86
C PRO A 38 -7.15 0.41 2.39
N PRO A 39 -7.92 -0.48 3.03
CA PRO A 39 -7.94 -1.89 2.63
C PRO A 39 -8.35 -2.07 1.16
N TYR A 40 -7.91 -3.17 0.58
CA TYR A 40 -8.27 -3.58 -0.78
C TYR A 40 -7.82 -2.59 -1.86
N SER A 41 -6.74 -1.87 -1.61
CA SER A 41 -6.21 -0.89 -2.57
C SER A 41 -5.08 -1.48 -3.41
N THR A 42 -4.96 -1.00 -4.63
CA THR A 42 -3.78 -1.25 -5.47
C THR A 42 -3.07 0.09 -5.65
N VAL A 43 -1.83 0.17 -5.16
CA VAL A 43 -1.09 1.43 -5.11
C VAL A 43 0.17 1.32 -5.94
N VAL A 44 0.46 2.35 -6.71
CA VAL A 44 1.70 2.44 -7.49
C VAL A 44 2.31 3.82 -7.32
N GLY A 45 3.60 3.94 -7.63
CA GLY A 45 4.29 5.21 -7.62
C GLY A 45 4.21 5.91 -6.28
N ASN A 46 3.91 7.19 -6.29
CA ASN A 46 3.87 8.01 -5.08
C ASN A 46 2.42 8.14 -4.60
N ASN A 47 1.98 7.18 -3.79
CA ASN A 47 0.63 7.15 -3.20
C ASN A 47 -0.51 7.14 -4.24
N ILE A 48 -0.25 6.65 -5.45
CA ILE A 48 -1.29 6.63 -6.48
C ILE A 48 -2.11 5.35 -6.32
N ILE A 49 -3.36 5.51 -5.92
CA ILE A 49 -4.28 4.39 -5.78
C ILE A 49 -4.97 4.18 -7.12
N LEU A 50 -4.59 3.10 -7.82
CA LEU A 50 -5.17 2.78 -9.11
C LEU A 50 -6.57 2.19 -9.00
N LYS A 51 -6.75 1.36 -7.99
CA LYS A 51 -7.99 0.62 -7.85
C LYS A 51 -8.20 0.28 -6.39
N ARG A 52 -9.42 0.44 -5.94
CA ARG A 52 -9.82 0.02 -4.61
C ARG A 52 -10.91 -1.03 -4.76
N ARG A 53 -10.56 -2.27 -4.43
CA ARG A 53 -11.47 -3.39 -4.59
C ARG A 53 -12.53 -3.39 -3.51
N SER A 54 -13.74 -3.79 -3.89
CA SER A 54 -14.76 -4.11 -2.91
C SER A 54 -14.50 -5.48 -2.32
N ASN A 55 -14.79 -5.62 -1.09
CA ASN A 55 -14.66 -6.89 -0.42
C ASN A 55 -15.76 -7.85 -0.87
#